data_071ba23d6ce4d9eeeab34b38bbccce42
#
_entry.id   071ba23d6ce4d9eeeab34b38bbccce42
#
_cell.length_a   1.000
_cell.length_b   1.000
_cell.length_c   1.000
_cell.angle_alpha   90.00
_cell.angle_beta   90.00
_cell.angle_gamma   90.00
#
_symmetry.space_group_name_H-M   'P 1'
#
loop_
_entity.id
_entity.type
_entity.pdbx_description
1 polymer ?
#
loop_
_entity_poly.entity_id
_entity_poly.type
_entity_poly.pdbx_seq_one_letter_code
_entity_poly.pdbx_strand_id
1 'polypeptide(L)'
;MLRRAVLLMLFLAPFLLGPVGSAKALFESRDDRLGAIRSIGIIVAVGDQFTFAKSGLGTDRSSRSIGIGEWGVDEAIAKQVGELVGRRFQVTPVTWSRSAFFADSGTSPGFSMFRGDRFAKRVQSEVQPQGLDAYIVITKARVDLGAGGRKVDGLGLITFRTLMETYTALHAFYEIRVIDGRSFDVIEEMTAGPLAADLRKNLRLAGPARLYEGSVTAVTDAGDAGLHRAILDLIAQSLPMTLESMHLR
;
A
#
# COMPACT_ATOMS: atom_id res chain seq x y z
N MET A 1 70.66 27.15 46.37
CA MET A 1 69.22 27.23 46.72
C MET A 1 68.46 27.42 45.43
N LEU A 2 67.90 26.31 44.85
CA LEU A 2 67.30 26.31 43.52
C LEU A 2 65.78 26.27 43.64
N ARG A 3 65.09 27.34 43.16
CA ARG A 3 63.64 27.40 43.05
C ARG A 3 63.20 26.73 41.73
N ARG A 4 62.53 25.59 41.83
CA ARG A 4 61.90 24.92 40.69
C ARG A 4 60.50 25.46 40.52
N ALA A 5 60.26 26.14 39.39
CA ALA A 5 58.94 26.54 38.96
C ALA A 5 58.31 25.32 38.20
N VAL A 6 57.15 24.88 38.67
CA VAL A 6 56.34 23.85 38.00
C VAL A 6 55.36 24.57 37.08
N LEU A 7 55.52 24.37 35.78
CA LEU A 7 54.66 24.91 34.74
C LEU A 7 53.47 23.92 34.56
N LEU A 8 52.27 24.36 34.94
CA LEU A 8 51.03 23.59 34.79
C LEU A 8 50.49 23.88 33.39
N MET A 9 50.65 22.93 32.46
CA MET A 9 49.98 22.97 31.13
C MET A 9 48.54 22.52 31.26
N LEU A 10 47.63 23.46 31.11
CA LEU A 10 46.20 23.18 30.93
C LEU A 10 45.95 22.72 29.47
N PHE A 11 45.68 21.44 29.29
CA PHE A 11 45.19 20.93 28.04
C PHE A 11 43.70 21.26 27.91
N LEU A 12 43.36 22.23 27.06
CA LEU A 12 42.03 22.48 26.58
C LEU A 12 41.72 21.39 25.52
N ALA A 13 40.90 20.42 25.87
CA ALA A 13 40.34 19.46 24.90
C ALA A 13 39.26 20.20 24.07
N PRO A 14 39.32 20.12 22.74
CA PRO A 14 38.20 20.58 21.91
C PRO A 14 37.02 19.62 22.06
N PHE A 15 35.94 20.11 22.60
CA PHE A 15 34.64 19.45 22.58
C PHE A 15 34.22 19.27 21.12
N LEU A 16 34.30 18.07 20.60
CA LEU A 16 33.73 17.66 19.34
C LEU A 16 32.20 17.78 19.44
N LEU A 17 31.67 18.85 18.87
CA LEU A 17 30.25 18.95 18.54
C LEU A 17 29.94 17.85 17.52
N GLY A 18 29.45 16.72 18.01
CA GLY A 18 28.88 15.69 17.18
C GLY A 18 27.63 16.22 16.46
N PRO A 19 27.24 15.66 15.32
CA PRO A 19 26.13 16.15 14.53
C PRO A 19 24.81 16.06 15.32
N VAL A 20 24.20 17.19 15.64
CA VAL A 20 22.90 17.35 16.33
C VAL A 20 21.73 16.99 15.38
N GLY A 21 21.94 16.03 14.48
CA GLY A 21 20.95 15.67 13.46
C GLY A 21 19.87 14.67 13.89
N SER A 22 20.12 13.89 14.95
CA SER A 22 19.28 12.71 15.23
C SER A 22 18.16 12.92 16.26
N ALA A 23 18.16 14.02 17.01
CA ALA A 23 17.16 14.23 18.06
C ALA A 23 15.85 14.86 17.55
N LYS A 24 15.85 15.51 16.39
CA LYS A 24 14.70 16.19 15.84
C LYS A 24 13.66 15.23 15.25
N ALA A 25 14.10 14.10 14.72
CA ALA A 25 13.23 13.10 14.07
C ALA A 25 12.32 12.35 15.05
N LEU A 26 12.62 12.32 16.35
CA LEU A 26 11.84 11.62 17.37
C LEU A 26 10.57 12.38 17.82
N PHE A 27 10.44 13.66 17.44
CA PHE A 27 9.33 14.52 17.86
C PHE A 27 8.57 15.16 16.68
N GLU A 28 8.93 14.85 15.45
CA GLU A 28 8.27 15.39 14.28
C GLU A 28 6.92 14.69 14.07
N SER A 29 5.83 15.47 14.05
CA SER A 29 4.52 14.91 13.84
C SER A 29 4.38 14.35 12.41
N ARG A 30 3.42 13.44 12.21
CA ARG A 30 3.06 12.93 10.87
C ARG A 30 2.81 14.09 9.89
N ASP A 31 2.06 15.10 10.32
CA ASP A 31 1.66 16.21 9.47
C ASP A 31 2.86 17.11 9.11
N ASP A 32 3.81 17.29 10.02
CA ASP A 32 5.07 17.99 9.74
C ASP A 32 5.89 17.24 8.67
N ARG A 33 5.99 15.91 8.81
CA ARG A 33 6.70 15.06 7.84
C ARG A 33 6.04 15.12 6.47
N LEU A 34 4.71 15.01 6.39
CA LEU A 34 3.96 15.14 5.13
C LEU A 34 4.08 16.56 4.55
N GLY A 35 4.14 17.58 5.40
CA GLY A 35 4.32 18.98 5.00
C GLY A 35 5.70 19.29 4.42
N ALA A 36 6.72 18.52 4.79
CA ALA A 36 8.09 18.69 4.32
C ALA A 36 8.33 18.11 2.91
N ILE A 37 7.48 17.18 2.45
CA ILE A 37 7.60 16.50 1.15
C ILE A 37 7.34 17.49 0.01
N ARG A 38 8.21 17.50 -1.00
CA ARG A 38 8.07 18.25 -2.24
C ARG A 38 8.04 17.34 -3.47
N SER A 39 8.91 16.35 -3.51
CA SER A 39 9.06 15.40 -4.61
C SER A 39 8.64 14.00 -4.19
N ILE A 40 7.84 13.32 -5.03
CA ILE A 40 7.37 11.97 -4.75
C ILE A 40 7.54 11.06 -5.95
N GLY A 41 7.82 9.78 -5.66
CA GLY A 41 7.74 8.69 -6.61
C GLY A 41 6.50 7.84 -6.34
N ILE A 42 5.95 7.22 -7.39
CA ILE A 42 4.78 6.35 -7.28
C ILE A 42 5.17 4.94 -7.72
N ILE A 43 4.89 3.95 -6.87
CA ILE A 43 5.11 2.53 -7.11
C ILE A 43 3.78 1.82 -6.91
N VAL A 44 3.34 1.05 -7.91
CA VAL A 44 2.06 0.32 -7.86
C VAL A 44 2.27 -1.13 -8.20
N ALA A 45 1.96 -2.02 -7.29
CA ALA A 45 2.07 -3.47 -7.43
C ALA A 45 0.80 -4.17 -6.92
N VAL A 46 -0.29 -4.07 -7.69
CA VAL A 46 -1.62 -4.63 -7.36
C VAL A 46 -2.10 -5.60 -8.44
N GLY A 47 -1.78 -5.31 -9.71
CA GLY A 47 -2.38 -5.89 -10.90
C GLY A 47 -1.64 -7.11 -11.49
N ASP A 48 -1.13 -8.04 -10.68
CA ASP A 48 -0.50 -9.27 -11.18
C ASP A 48 -1.50 -10.40 -11.42
N GLN A 49 -2.50 -10.52 -10.52
CA GLN A 49 -3.45 -11.60 -10.50
C GLN A 49 -4.86 -11.12 -10.16
N PHE A 50 -5.85 -11.79 -10.74
CA PHE A 50 -7.26 -11.67 -10.41
C PHE A 50 -7.76 -12.98 -9.82
N THR A 51 -8.37 -12.93 -8.63
CA THR A 51 -8.74 -14.12 -7.86
C THR A 51 -10.25 -14.33 -7.89
N PHE A 52 -10.66 -15.55 -8.23
CA PHE A 52 -12.03 -16.02 -8.09
C PHE A 52 -12.12 -16.87 -6.83
N ALA A 53 -12.84 -16.39 -5.84
CA ALA A 53 -13.00 -17.06 -4.56
C ALA A 53 -14.47 -17.46 -4.34
N LYS A 54 -14.70 -18.64 -3.77
CA LYS A 54 -16.02 -19.07 -3.28
C LYS A 54 -15.97 -19.17 -1.76
N SER A 55 -16.96 -18.62 -1.09
CA SER A 55 -17.15 -18.69 0.34
C SER A 55 -18.55 -19.21 0.63
N GLY A 56 -18.67 -20.46 1.06
CA GLY A 56 -19.95 -21.12 1.34
C GLY A 56 -19.92 -21.83 2.68
N LEU A 57 -21.06 -22.42 3.03
CA LEU A 57 -21.21 -23.29 4.20
C LEU A 57 -20.44 -24.60 3.97
N GLY A 58 -19.70 -25.06 4.97
CA GLY A 58 -18.98 -26.33 4.92
C GLY A 58 -17.70 -26.32 4.08
N THR A 59 -17.53 -27.33 3.23
CA THR A 59 -16.31 -27.56 2.42
C THR A 59 -16.31 -26.84 1.07
N ASP A 60 -17.38 -26.14 0.69
CA ASP A 60 -17.47 -25.42 -0.60
C ASP A 60 -16.60 -24.14 -0.59
N ARG A 61 -15.30 -24.37 -0.52
CA ARG A 61 -14.27 -23.31 -0.47
C ARG A 61 -13.25 -23.57 -1.56
N SER A 62 -13.34 -22.83 -2.64
CA SER A 62 -12.36 -22.89 -3.72
C SER A 62 -11.79 -21.51 -4.01
N SER A 63 -10.61 -21.49 -4.58
CA SER A 63 -9.98 -20.27 -5.06
C SER A 63 -9.16 -20.62 -6.30
N ARG A 64 -9.27 -19.80 -7.34
CA ARG A 64 -8.39 -19.84 -8.50
C ARG A 64 -7.97 -18.43 -8.86
N SER A 65 -6.79 -18.27 -9.40
CA SER A 65 -6.30 -16.97 -9.88
C SER A 65 -5.92 -17.08 -11.36
N ILE A 66 -6.05 -15.95 -12.05
CA ILE A 66 -5.56 -15.77 -13.42
C ILE A 66 -4.60 -14.59 -13.44
N GLY A 67 -3.58 -14.65 -14.30
CA GLY A 67 -2.69 -13.49 -14.52
C GLY A 67 -3.43 -12.40 -15.26
N ILE A 68 -3.25 -11.14 -14.81
CA ILE A 68 -3.88 -9.95 -15.40
C ILE A 68 -2.88 -8.84 -15.71
N GLY A 69 -1.60 -9.18 -15.85
CA GLY A 69 -0.56 -8.19 -16.12
C GLY A 69 -0.83 -7.31 -17.35
N GLU A 70 -1.57 -7.85 -18.33
CA GLU A 70 -1.94 -7.13 -19.55
C GLU A 70 -3.11 -6.14 -19.38
N TRP A 71 -3.78 -6.16 -18.22
CA TRP A 71 -4.87 -5.20 -17.95
C TRP A 71 -4.40 -3.78 -17.70
N GLY A 72 -3.09 -3.54 -17.50
CA GLY A 72 -2.57 -2.20 -17.25
C GLY A 72 -3.11 -1.57 -15.97
N VAL A 73 -3.50 -2.39 -14.98
CA VAL A 73 -4.12 -1.89 -13.73
C VAL A 73 -3.14 -1.01 -12.96
N ASP A 74 -1.89 -1.43 -12.84
CA ASP A 74 -0.89 -0.68 -12.08
C ASP A 74 -0.58 0.67 -12.74
N GLU A 75 -0.54 0.70 -14.06
CA GLU A 75 -0.34 1.91 -14.85
C GLU A 75 -1.54 2.87 -14.71
N ALA A 76 -2.75 2.35 -14.73
CA ALA A 76 -3.96 3.14 -14.53
C ALA A 76 -4.02 3.75 -13.11
N ILE A 77 -3.69 2.97 -12.08
CA ILE A 77 -3.60 3.45 -10.70
C ILE A 77 -2.50 4.51 -10.58
N ALA A 78 -1.30 4.26 -11.10
CA ALA A 78 -0.17 5.20 -11.02
C ALA A 78 -0.53 6.54 -11.68
N LYS A 79 -1.17 6.51 -12.85
CA LYS A 79 -1.65 7.70 -13.55
C LYS A 79 -2.65 8.47 -12.70
N GLN A 80 -3.69 7.81 -12.18
CA GLN A 80 -4.73 8.46 -11.39
C GLN A 80 -4.18 9.04 -10.09
N VAL A 81 -3.31 8.31 -9.39
CA VAL A 81 -2.63 8.84 -8.19
C VAL A 81 -1.82 10.07 -8.54
N GLY A 82 -1.01 9.99 -9.62
CA GLY A 82 -0.21 11.13 -10.08
C GLY A 82 -1.05 12.38 -10.37
N GLU A 83 -2.22 12.24 -10.99
CA GLU A 83 -3.14 13.34 -11.25
C GLU A 83 -3.73 13.93 -9.95
N LEU A 84 -4.07 13.07 -8.98
CA LEU A 84 -4.68 13.49 -7.70
C LEU A 84 -3.68 14.20 -6.79
N VAL A 85 -2.47 13.66 -6.66
CA VAL A 85 -1.45 14.19 -5.75
C VAL A 85 -0.56 15.24 -6.40
N GLY A 86 -0.52 15.31 -7.74
CA GLY A 86 0.31 16.24 -8.50
C GLY A 86 -0.03 17.73 -8.31
N ARG A 87 -1.18 18.04 -7.69
CA ARG A 87 -1.52 19.41 -7.27
C ARG A 87 -0.73 19.87 -6.06
N ARG A 88 -0.26 18.94 -5.26
CA ARG A 88 0.48 19.20 -4.01
C ARG A 88 1.96 18.87 -4.11
N PHE A 89 2.30 17.82 -4.83
CA PHE A 89 3.65 17.28 -4.91
C PHE A 89 4.16 17.27 -6.36
N GLN A 90 5.46 17.41 -6.52
CA GLN A 90 6.11 17.14 -7.79
C GLN A 90 6.24 15.62 -7.97
N VAL A 91 5.47 15.05 -8.89
CA VAL A 91 5.52 13.62 -9.20
C VAL A 91 6.69 13.35 -10.15
N THR A 92 7.58 12.46 -9.76
CA THR A 92 8.76 12.07 -10.54
C THR A 92 8.67 10.59 -10.91
N PRO A 93 8.93 10.20 -12.17
CA PRO A 93 8.98 8.81 -12.56
C PRO A 93 10.01 8.02 -11.75
N VAL A 94 9.67 6.81 -11.34
CA VAL A 94 10.53 5.92 -10.55
C VAL A 94 10.79 4.65 -11.33
N THR A 95 12.07 4.26 -11.41
CA THR A 95 12.46 2.95 -11.94
C THR A 95 12.50 1.95 -10.78
N TRP A 96 11.78 0.85 -10.91
CA TRP A 96 11.68 -0.19 -9.89
C TRP A 96 11.35 -1.55 -10.52
N SER A 97 11.64 -2.64 -9.81
CA SER A 97 11.34 -3.99 -10.27
C SER A 97 9.96 -4.44 -9.79
N ARG A 98 9.05 -4.68 -10.74
CA ARG A 98 7.70 -5.14 -10.46
C ARG A 98 7.68 -6.45 -9.67
N SER A 99 8.51 -7.41 -10.03
CA SER A 99 8.60 -8.72 -9.37
C SER A 99 9.03 -8.61 -7.91
N ALA A 100 9.83 -7.61 -7.55
CA ALA A 100 10.28 -7.40 -6.19
C ALA A 100 9.13 -7.10 -5.22
N PHE A 101 8.07 -6.44 -5.68
CA PHE A 101 6.92 -6.08 -4.85
C PHE A 101 5.82 -7.14 -4.83
N PHE A 102 5.66 -7.93 -5.89
CA PHE A 102 4.63 -8.97 -5.92
C PHE A 102 4.95 -10.17 -5.03
N ALA A 103 6.20 -10.49 -4.80
CA ALA A 103 6.61 -11.61 -3.96
C ALA A 103 6.08 -11.52 -2.51
N ASP A 104 5.85 -10.30 -1.99
CA ASP A 104 5.39 -10.08 -0.61
C ASP A 104 3.92 -9.66 -0.49
N SER A 105 3.25 -9.38 -1.60
CA SER A 105 1.89 -8.84 -1.62
C SER A 105 0.82 -9.76 -1.03
N GLY A 106 1.14 -11.01 -0.75
CA GLY A 106 0.23 -11.97 -0.12
C GLY A 106 0.27 -12.01 1.42
N THR A 107 1.00 -11.12 2.08
CA THR A 107 1.12 -11.17 3.54
C THR A 107 0.37 -10.02 4.20
N SER A 108 -0.68 -10.37 4.97
CA SER A 108 -1.52 -9.42 5.71
C SER A 108 -0.72 -8.40 6.50
N PRO A 109 -1.08 -7.10 6.45
CA PRO A 109 -0.50 -6.06 7.29
C PRO A 109 -0.80 -6.23 8.78
N GLY A 110 -1.78 -7.04 9.15
CA GLY A 110 -2.43 -7.04 10.45
C GLY A 110 -1.64 -7.52 11.65
N PHE A 111 -0.42 -8.00 11.54
CA PHE A 111 0.32 -8.48 12.73
C PHE A 111 1.82 -8.64 12.54
N SER A 112 2.55 -7.57 12.25
CA SER A 112 4.02 -7.69 12.37
C SER A 112 4.73 -6.35 12.50
N MET A 113 5.02 -5.95 13.72
CA MET A 113 6.08 -4.98 14.01
C MET A 113 7.43 -5.36 13.36
N PHE A 114 7.61 -6.63 12.98
CA PHE A 114 8.81 -7.15 12.33
C PHE A 114 8.75 -7.16 10.79
N ARG A 115 7.58 -6.91 10.17
CA ARG A 115 7.42 -6.91 8.70
C ARG A 115 7.61 -5.55 8.06
N GLY A 116 7.37 -4.48 8.81
CA GLY A 116 7.66 -3.11 8.38
C GLY A 116 9.09 -2.96 7.88
N ASP A 117 10.05 -3.51 8.61
CA ASP A 117 11.47 -3.44 8.26
C ASP A 117 11.83 -4.12 6.93
N ARG A 118 11.18 -5.24 6.59
CA ARG A 118 11.48 -5.93 5.31
C ARG A 118 10.91 -5.17 4.13
N PHE A 119 9.71 -4.63 4.28
CA PHE A 119 9.07 -3.85 3.23
C PHE A 119 9.83 -2.55 2.99
N ALA A 120 10.17 -1.82 4.06
CA ALA A 120 10.99 -0.62 4.00
C ALA A 120 12.35 -0.89 3.35
N LYS A 121 13.05 -1.95 3.73
CA LYS A 121 14.33 -2.37 3.11
C LYS A 121 14.19 -2.69 1.63
N ARG A 122 13.09 -3.28 1.21
CA ARG A 122 12.82 -3.55 -0.19
C ARG A 122 12.62 -2.25 -0.97
N VAL A 123 11.77 -1.35 -0.48
CA VAL A 123 11.61 -0.04 -1.09
C VAL A 123 12.96 0.66 -1.17
N GLN A 124 13.74 0.63 -0.10
CA GLN A 124 15.08 1.21 -0.08
C GLN A 124 16.00 0.63 -1.15
N SER A 125 16.04 -0.70 -1.30
CA SER A 125 16.88 -1.35 -2.31
C SER A 125 16.49 -1.00 -3.75
N GLU A 126 15.19 -0.82 -3.99
CA GLU A 126 14.67 -0.54 -5.33
C GLU A 126 14.83 0.95 -5.73
N VAL A 127 14.68 1.87 -4.78
CA VAL A 127 14.54 3.30 -5.10
C VAL A 127 15.64 4.20 -4.54
N GLN A 128 16.52 3.71 -3.67
CA GLN A 128 17.58 4.52 -3.04
C GLN A 128 18.40 5.35 -4.04
N PRO A 129 18.78 4.85 -5.23
CA PRO A 129 19.53 5.64 -6.20
C PRO A 129 18.80 6.87 -6.75
N GLN A 130 17.48 6.97 -6.54
CA GLN A 130 16.64 8.01 -7.14
C GLN A 130 16.43 9.22 -6.22
N GLY A 131 16.60 9.07 -4.90
CA GLY A 131 16.75 10.17 -3.93
C GLY A 131 15.61 11.18 -3.89
N LEU A 132 14.34 10.74 -3.91
CA LEU A 132 13.16 11.61 -3.76
C LEU A 132 12.86 11.86 -2.28
N ASP A 133 12.01 12.87 -1.97
CA ASP A 133 11.62 13.16 -0.58
C ASP A 133 10.72 12.07 0.00
N ALA A 134 9.84 11.46 -0.82
CA ALA A 134 9.00 10.35 -0.39
C ALA A 134 8.58 9.45 -1.57
N TYR A 135 8.05 8.28 -1.21
CA TYR A 135 7.47 7.34 -2.17
C TYR A 135 6.06 6.95 -1.72
N ILE A 136 5.10 7.03 -2.65
CA ILE A 136 3.77 6.44 -2.49
C ILE A 136 3.84 5.02 -3.05
N VAL A 137 3.69 4.03 -2.19
CA VAL A 137 3.77 2.62 -2.57
C VAL A 137 2.40 1.98 -2.35
N ILE A 138 1.82 1.46 -3.43
CA ILE A 138 0.50 0.84 -3.43
C ILE A 138 0.66 -0.65 -3.72
N THR A 139 0.22 -1.48 -2.78
CA THR A 139 0.32 -2.94 -2.87
C THR A 139 -1.02 -3.60 -2.57
N LYS A 140 -1.14 -4.88 -2.87
CA LYS A 140 -2.31 -5.66 -2.47
C LYS A 140 -2.46 -5.66 -0.96
N ALA A 141 -3.68 -5.47 -0.48
CA ALA A 141 -4.05 -5.70 0.91
C ALA A 141 -4.74 -7.05 1.05
N ARG A 142 -4.61 -7.66 2.22
CA ARG A 142 -5.29 -8.89 2.60
C ARG A 142 -6.38 -8.60 3.61
N VAL A 143 -7.59 -9.00 3.30
CA VAL A 143 -8.78 -8.78 4.13
C VAL A 143 -9.29 -10.12 4.65
N ASP A 144 -9.62 -10.16 5.93
CA ASP A 144 -10.32 -11.28 6.54
C ASP A 144 -11.82 -11.16 6.26
N LEU A 145 -12.42 -12.20 5.71
CA LEU A 145 -13.85 -12.23 5.39
C LEU A 145 -14.73 -12.59 6.58
N GLY A 146 -14.17 -12.69 7.78
CA GLY A 146 -14.91 -12.99 9.01
C GLY A 146 -15.12 -14.49 9.21
N ALA A 147 -16.38 -14.94 9.31
CA ALA A 147 -16.70 -16.32 9.67
C ALA A 147 -15.92 -17.37 8.87
N GLY A 148 -15.01 -18.07 9.53
CA GLY A 148 -14.20 -19.15 8.97
C GLY A 148 -12.75 -18.80 8.63
N GLY A 149 -12.25 -17.61 9.01
CA GLY A 149 -10.82 -17.24 8.90
C GLY A 149 -10.29 -17.21 7.46
N ARG A 150 -11.16 -17.01 6.46
CA ARG A 150 -10.74 -16.91 5.08
C ARG A 150 -10.20 -15.52 4.80
N LYS A 151 -8.99 -15.48 4.29
CA LYS A 151 -8.33 -14.27 3.84
C LYS A 151 -8.35 -14.20 2.32
N VAL A 152 -8.66 -13.02 1.79
CA VAL A 152 -8.64 -12.73 0.35
C VAL A 152 -7.78 -11.48 0.16
N ASP A 153 -7.02 -11.45 -0.91
CA ASP A 153 -6.12 -10.35 -1.22
C ASP A 153 -6.34 -9.80 -2.63
N GLY A 154 -5.89 -8.58 -2.84
CA GLY A 154 -5.81 -7.93 -4.14
C GLY A 154 -7.16 -7.79 -4.84
N LEU A 155 -7.16 -8.13 -6.13
CA LEU A 155 -8.28 -7.95 -7.04
C LEU A 155 -9.02 -9.26 -7.25
N GLY A 156 -10.36 -9.23 -7.31
CA GLY A 156 -11.08 -10.47 -7.55
C GLY A 156 -12.59 -10.40 -7.44
N LEU A 157 -13.17 -11.58 -7.61
CA LEU A 157 -14.56 -11.87 -7.35
C LEU A 157 -14.68 -12.85 -6.18
N ILE A 158 -15.58 -12.55 -5.25
CA ILE A 158 -15.95 -13.45 -4.16
C ILE A 158 -17.41 -13.85 -4.32
N THR A 159 -17.67 -15.13 -4.51
CA THR A 159 -19.04 -15.66 -4.49
C THR A 159 -19.36 -16.17 -3.10
N PHE A 160 -20.37 -15.58 -2.49
CA PHE A 160 -20.92 -16.00 -1.21
C PHE A 160 -22.14 -16.86 -1.42
N ARG A 161 -22.15 -18.03 -0.78
CA ARG A 161 -23.30 -18.93 -0.76
C ARG A 161 -23.79 -19.06 0.65
N THR A 162 -25.00 -18.56 0.90
CA THR A 162 -25.75 -18.74 2.15
C THR A 162 -26.82 -19.80 2.00
N LEU A 163 -27.56 -20.08 3.06
CA LEU A 163 -28.72 -21.02 2.97
C LEU A 163 -29.83 -20.50 2.07
N MET A 164 -29.96 -19.18 1.89
CA MET A 164 -31.08 -18.56 1.20
C MET A 164 -30.72 -17.97 -0.15
N GLU A 165 -29.47 -17.56 -0.34
CA GLU A 165 -29.05 -16.85 -1.56
C GLU A 165 -27.59 -17.09 -1.91
N THR A 166 -27.29 -16.89 -3.19
CA THR A 166 -25.92 -16.80 -3.72
C THR A 166 -25.75 -15.43 -4.34
N TYR A 167 -24.66 -14.73 -3.98
CA TYR A 167 -24.31 -13.46 -4.57
C TYR A 167 -22.80 -13.36 -4.77
N THR A 168 -22.39 -12.55 -5.71
CA THR A 168 -20.99 -12.30 -6.01
C THR A 168 -20.64 -10.86 -5.79
N ALA A 169 -19.47 -10.61 -5.19
CA ALA A 169 -18.92 -9.28 -5.01
C ALA A 169 -17.60 -9.16 -5.78
N LEU A 170 -17.46 -8.09 -6.53
CA LEU A 170 -16.20 -7.61 -7.07
C LEU A 170 -15.47 -6.86 -5.97
N HIS A 171 -14.16 -7.09 -5.81
CA HIS A 171 -13.35 -6.41 -4.81
C HIS A 171 -12.00 -5.94 -5.35
N ALA A 172 -11.50 -4.85 -4.75
CA ALA A 172 -10.16 -4.32 -4.98
C ALA A 172 -9.51 -3.99 -3.63
N PHE A 173 -8.81 -4.94 -3.04
CA PHE A 173 -8.16 -4.75 -1.75
C PHE A 173 -6.71 -4.30 -1.96
N TYR A 174 -6.45 -3.06 -1.62
CA TYR A 174 -5.12 -2.47 -1.72
C TYR A 174 -4.82 -1.60 -0.51
N GLU A 175 -3.56 -1.34 -0.31
CA GLU A 175 -3.00 -0.54 0.76
C GLU A 175 -2.04 0.49 0.18
N ILE A 176 -2.11 1.69 0.70
CA ILE A 176 -1.25 2.81 0.32
C ILE A 176 -0.32 3.11 1.49
N ARG A 177 0.99 3.18 1.21
CA ARG A 177 2.01 3.63 2.15
C ARG A 177 2.72 4.84 1.61
N VAL A 178 2.92 5.84 2.46
CA VAL A 178 3.84 6.94 2.22
C VAL A 178 5.12 6.65 2.97
N ILE A 179 6.22 6.52 2.25
CA ILE A 179 7.53 6.16 2.77
C ILE A 179 8.46 7.33 2.62
N ASP A 180 9.12 7.73 3.70
CA ASP A 180 10.15 8.75 3.72
C ASP A 180 11.32 8.36 2.81
N GLY A 181 11.72 9.24 1.91
CA GLY A 181 12.77 8.94 0.93
C GLY A 181 14.19 8.94 1.49
N ARG A 182 14.38 9.38 2.73
CA ARG A 182 15.70 9.44 3.41
C ARG A 182 15.86 8.34 4.43
N SER A 183 14.89 8.24 5.36
CA SER A 183 14.92 7.23 6.43
C SER A 183 14.32 5.90 6.01
N PHE A 184 13.47 5.89 4.99
CA PHE A 184 12.64 4.77 4.56
C PHE A 184 11.62 4.32 5.62
N ASP A 185 11.34 5.16 6.60
CA ASP A 185 10.25 4.91 7.54
C ASP A 185 8.90 5.15 6.90
N VAL A 186 7.91 4.39 7.34
CA VAL A 186 6.52 4.64 6.96
C VAL A 186 6.04 5.91 7.67
N ILE A 187 5.66 6.93 6.89
CA ILE A 187 5.05 8.17 7.40
C ILE A 187 3.57 7.95 7.66
N GLU A 188 2.91 7.28 6.70
CA GLU A 188 1.47 7.05 6.70
C GLU A 188 1.17 5.72 6.02
N GLU A 189 0.17 4.99 6.52
CA GLU A 189 -0.29 3.74 5.95
C GLU A 189 -1.81 3.65 6.07
N MET A 190 -2.48 3.29 4.98
CA MET A 190 -3.93 3.11 4.97
C MET A 190 -4.35 2.02 3.99
N THR A 191 -5.13 1.07 4.49
CA THR A 191 -5.90 0.15 3.63
C THR A 191 -7.10 0.90 3.06
N ALA A 192 -7.36 0.77 1.77
CA ALA A 192 -8.51 1.39 1.13
C ALA A 192 -9.81 0.90 1.80
N GLY A 193 -10.61 1.84 2.25
CA GLY A 193 -11.87 1.59 2.95
C GLY A 193 -12.99 1.12 2.05
N PRO A 194 -14.09 0.60 2.62
CA PRO A 194 -15.27 0.18 1.88
C PRO A 194 -15.96 1.38 1.21
N LEU A 195 -16.51 1.16 0.03
CA LEU A 195 -17.42 2.12 -0.60
C LEU A 195 -18.77 2.07 0.12
N ALA A 196 -19.25 3.22 0.58
CA ALA A 196 -20.35 3.30 1.55
C ALA A 196 -21.72 2.84 1.04
N ALA A 197 -21.95 2.67 -0.27
CA ALA A 197 -23.30 2.64 -0.83
C ALA A 197 -23.84 1.26 -1.19
N ASP A 198 -23.01 0.25 -1.53
CA ASP A 198 -23.50 -0.87 -2.36
C ASP A 198 -23.48 -2.26 -1.71
N LEU A 199 -23.00 -2.38 -0.48
CA LEU A 199 -22.97 -3.70 0.14
C LEU A 199 -24.20 -3.90 1.02
N ARG A 200 -24.99 -4.95 0.72
CA ARG A 200 -26.05 -5.41 1.60
C ARG A 200 -25.51 -5.48 3.02
N LYS A 201 -26.30 -5.07 4.01
CA LYS A 201 -25.92 -4.89 5.42
C LYS A 201 -25.12 -6.05 6.05
N ASN A 202 -25.15 -7.23 5.44
CA ASN A 202 -24.49 -8.45 5.94
C ASN A 202 -23.10 -8.69 5.30
N LEU A 203 -22.70 -7.95 4.27
CA LEU A 203 -21.41 -8.10 3.61
C LEU A 203 -20.46 -6.99 4.09
N ARG A 204 -19.89 -7.18 5.27
CA ARG A 204 -18.86 -6.28 5.82
C ARG A 204 -17.50 -6.62 5.23
N LEU A 205 -17.26 -6.26 3.97
CA LEU A 205 -15.91 -6.27 3.42
C LEU A 205 -15.17 -5.03 3.90
N ALA A 206 -13.98 -5.23 4.43
CA ALA A 206 -13.17 -4.16 5.01
C ALA A 206 -12.42 -3.33 3.95
N GLY A 207 -12.80 -3.42 2.68
CA GLY A 207 -12.18 -2.68 1.59
C GLY A 207 -13.14 -2.43 0.43
N PRO A 208 -12.69 -1.77 -0.66
CA PRO A 208 -13.53 -1.46 -1.80
C PRO A 208 -14.13 -2.72 -2.43
N ALA A 209 -15.45 -2.76 -2.48
CA ALA A 209 -16.19 -3.86 -3.10
C ALA A 209 -17.58 -3.41 -3.51
N ARG A 210 -18.14 -4.09 -4.53
CA ARG A 210 -19.53 -3.90 -4.97
C ARG A 210 -20.15 -5.22 -5.44
N LEU A 211 -21.47 -5.31 -5.48
CA LEU A 211 -22.14 -6.47 -6.09
C LEU A 211 -21.77 -6.56 -7.58
N TYR A 212 -21.55 -7.79 -8.03
CA TYR A 212 -21.27 -8.10 -9.41
C TYR A 212 -22.44 -8.88 -10.01
N GLU A 213 -23.11 -8.29 -10.99
CA GLU A 213 -24.30 -8.87 -11.63
C GLU A 213 -23.96 -9.73 -12.85
N GLY A 214 -22.69 -9.73 -13.28
CA GLY A 214 -22.23 -10.54 -14.42
C GLY A 214 -22.16 -12.03 -14.11
N SER A 215 -22.17 -12.85 -15.16
CA SER A 215 -22.05 -14.30 -15.04
C SER A 215 -20.60 -14.68 -14.70
N VAL A 216 -20.35 -15.21 -13.50
CA VAL A 216 -19.03 -15.68 -13.06
C VAL A 216 -18.59 -16.93 -13.84
N THR A 217 -19.54 -17.72 -14.34
CA THR A 217 -19.25 -18.94 -15.10
C THR A 217 -18.73 -18.67 -16.51
N ALA A 218 -18.99 -17.48 -17.05
CA ALA A 218 -18.51 -17.07 -18.36
C ALA A 218 -17.07 -16.50 -18.33
N VAL A 219 -16.57 -16.13 -17.15
CA VAL A 219 -15.21 -15.57 -17.01
C VAL A 219 -14.20 -16.71 -16.89
N THR A 220 -13.64 -17.11 -18.00
CA THR A 220 -12.68 -18.24 -18.08
C THR A 220 -11.24 -17.77 -18.18
N ASP A 221 -11.00 -16.55 -18.64
CA ASP A 221 -9.68 -16.02 -18.94
C ASP A 221 -9.56 -14.50 -18.63
N ALA A 222 -8.39 -13.96 -18.88
CA ALA A 222 -8.09 -12.53 -18.70
C ALA A 222 -8.72 -11.64 -19.81
N GLY A 223 -9.42 -12.20 -20.80
CA GLY A 223 -9.98 -11.47 -21.92
C GLY A 223 -11.33 -10.78 -21.64
N ASP A 224 -11.90 -10.90 -20.44
CA ASP A 224 -13.17 -10.26 -20.10
C ASP A 224 -13.03 -8.74 -19.92
N ALA A 225 -13.31 -8.02 -21.01
CA ALA A 225 -13.25 -6.55 -21.03
C ALA A 225 -14.26 -5.90 -20.07
N GLY A 226 -15.39 -6.55 -19.77
CA GLY A 226 -16.39 -6.08 -18.81
C GLY A 226 -15.85 -6.12 -17.39
N LEU A 227 -15.22 -7.21 -17.03
CA LEU A 227 -14.60 -7.38 -15.71
C LEU A 227 -13.39 -6.45 -15.52
N HIS A 228 -12.55 -6.32 -16.53
CA HIS A 228 -11.44 -5.37 -16.54
C HIS A 228 -11.93 -3.95 -16.27
N ARG A 229 -12.91 -3.47 -17.02
CA ARG A 229 -13.50 -2.14 -16.80
C ARG A 229 -14.11 -2.00 -15.42
N ALA A 230 -14.84 -3.02 -14.96
CA ALA A 230 -15.48 -3.01 -13.65
C ALA A 230 -14.48 -2.87 -12.49
N ILE A 231 -13.31 -3.49 -12.59
CA ILE A 231 -12.26 -3.36 -11.56
C ILE A 231 -11.59 -1.99 -11.58
N LEU A 232 -11.32 -1.45 -12.77
CA LEU A 232 -10.77 -0.09 -12.90
C LEU A 232 -11.74 0.95 -12.35
N ASP A 233 -13.03 0.82 -12.63
CA ASP A 233 -14.07 1.72 -12.10
C ASP A 233 -14.15 1.65 -10.57
N LEU A 234 -14.04 0.46 -9.98
CA LEU A 234 -14.05 0.28 -8.52
C LEU A 234 -12.85 0.97 -7.86
N ILE A 235 -11.67 0.82 -8.45
CA ILE A 235 -10.45 1.48 -7.99
C ILE A 235 -10.57 2.99 -8.17
N ALA A 236 -11.04 3.45 -9.32
CA ALA A 236 -11.21 4.88 -9.62
C ALA A 236 -12.13 5.59 -8.62
N GLN A 237 -13.15 4.90 -8.09
CA GLN A 237 -14.04 5.43 -7.06
C GLN A 237 -13.39 5.45 -5.67
N SER A 238 -12.64 4.42 -5.30
CA SER A 238 -12.09 4.27 -3.95
C SER A 238 -10.81 5.09 -3.72
N LEU A 239 -9.99 5.26 -4.75
CA LEU A 239 -8.67 5.88 -4.65
C LEU A 239 -8.71 7.34 -4.16
N PRO A 240 -9.58 8.22 -4.73
CA PRO A 240 -9.66 9.60 -4.26
C PRO A 240 -10.03 9.71 -2.78
N MET A 241 -10.95 8.88 -2.30
CA MET A 241 -11.40 8.87 -0.91
C MET A 241 -10.27 8.43 0.04
N THR A 242 -9.49 7.41 -0.36
CA THR A 242 -8.37 6.93 0.43
C THR A 242 -7.26 7.98 0.52
N LEU A 243 -6.89 8.60 -0.61
CA LEU A 243 -5.86 9.65 -0.64
C LEU A 243 -6.28 10.91 0.15
N GLU A 244 -7.57 11.26 0.14
CA GLU A 244 -8.11 12.36 0.95
C GLU A 244 -8.02 12.06 2.44
N SER A 245 -8.40 10.84 2.85
CA SER A 245 -8.29 10.39 4.24
C SER A 245 -6.85 10.36 4.74
N MET A 246 -5.88 10.19 3.83
CA MET A 246 -4.45 10.26 4.10
C MET A 246 -3.89 11.69 4.03
N HIS A 247 -4.71 12.70 3.76
CA HIS A 247 -4.28 14.10 3.56
C HIS A 247 -3.24 14.27 2.44
N LEU A 248 -3.35 13.49 1.36
CA LEU A 248 -2.39 13.52 0.24
C LEU A 248 -2.89 14.35 -0.97
N ARG A 249 -4.12 14.79 -0.96
CA ARG A 249 -4.70 15.62 -2.03
C ARG A 249 -5.30 16.92 -1.50
#